data_36597863840c38abb08c55f8e552dc88
#
_entry.id   36597863840c38abb08c55f8e552dc88
#
_cell.length_a   1.000
_cell.length_b   1.000
_cell.length_c   1.000
_cell.angle_alpha   90.00
_cell.angle_beta   90.00
_cell.angle_gamma   90.00
#
_symmetry.space_group_name_H-M   'P 1'
#
loop_
_entity.id
_entity.type
_entity.pdbx_description
1 polymer ?
#
loop_
_entity_poly.entity_id
_entity_poly.type
_entity_poly.pdbx_seq_one_letter_code
_entity_poly.pdbx_strand_id
1 'polypeptide(L)'
;MEAERLNAIESSLADLRRRADELRGYLDYDAKSARLAEVDKELEDPNVWDDAKHAQALGKEKKLLEGVVTSLTGISNDLRDTQELFEMGREENDEDTLVACESDAAAIEKRVADLEFRRMFANPADPNNAFIDIQAGAGGTEACDWASMLLRQYLRYCERKGFKSEVLEESEGDVAGIKSATIKVEGEYAYGFLRTETGIHRLVRKSPFDSSGGRHTSFSSVFVYPEVDESFEIDINPADLRIDTFRASGAGGQHINKTDSAVRITHIPTGIVVQCQNDRSQHRNRAEAMAMLKSRLYEAELRKRQAEQDKLESSKSDVGWGHQIRSYVLDQSRVKDLRTNVEMSNTKAVLDGDLDDFISASLKQGV
;
A
#
# COMPACT_ATOMS: atom_id res chain seq x y z
N MET A 1 20.14 -41.83 0.65
CA MET A 1 18.79 -41.16 0.68
C MET A 1 17.81 -41.99 -0.13
N GLU A 2 16.52 -42.09 0.26
CA GLU A 2 15.51 -42.84 -0.48
C GLU A 2 15.24 -42.20 -1.87
N ALA A 3 15.03 -43.07 -2.88
CA ALA A 3 14.82 -42.60 -4.27
C ALA A 3 13.58 -41.63 -4.40
N GLU A 4 12.56 -41.82 -3.59
CA GLU A 4 11.39 -40.96 -3.55
C GLU A 4 11.73 -39.53 -3.09
N ARG A 5 12.62 -39.38 -2.12
CA ARG A 5 13.08 -38.09 -1.61
C ARG A 5 13.98 -37.37 -2.62
N LEU A 6 14.82 -38.08 -3.35
CA LEU A 6 15.61 -37.51 -4.45
C LEU A 6 14.72 -36.97 -5.57
N ASN A 7 13.71 -37.72 -5.98
CA ASN A 7 12.74 -37.27 -6.99
C ASN A 7 11.95 -36.04 -6.51
N ALA A 8 11.63 -35.96 -5.22
CA ALA A 8 10.93 -34.83 -4.66
C ALA A 8 11.78 -33.54 -4.72
N ILE A 9 13.09 -33.62 -4.39
CA ILE A 9 14.01 -32.48 -4.48
C ILE A 9 14.16 -32.03 -5.94
N GLU A 10 14.39 -32.98 -6.86
CA GLU A 10 14.53 -32.69 -8.31
C GLU A 10 13.27 -32.01 -8.88
N SER A 11 12.10 -32.53 -8.54
CA SER A 11 10.81 -31.95 -8.95
C SER A 11 10.59 -30.54 -8.36
N SER A 12 10.98 -30.33 -7.10
CA SER A 12 10.89 -29.03 -6.43
C SER A 12 11.80 -28.00 -7.11
N LEU A 13 13.07 -28.34 -7.39
CA LEU A 13 13.98 -27.44 -8.08
C LEU A 13 13.51 -27.09 -9.49
N ALA A 14 12.96 -28.05 -10.23
CA ALA A 14 12.40 -27.83 -11.56
C ALA A 14 11.18 -26.91 -11.53
N ASP A 15 10.27 -27.09 -10.57
CA ASP A 15 9.10 -26.21 -10.38
C ASP A 15 9.54 -24.79 -9.98
N LEU A 16 10.46 -24.65 -9.04
CA LEU A 16 11.00 -23.35 -8.61
C LEU A 16 11.65 -22.59 -9.77
N ARG A 17 12.38 -23.30 -10.64
CA ARG A 17 12.99 -22.69 -11.82
C ARG A 17 11.94 -22.17 -12.79
N ARG A 18 10.92 -22.94 -13.09
CA ARG A 18 9.80 -22.52 -13.93
C ARG A 18 9.10 -21.28 -13.36
N ARG A 19 8.80 -21.27 -12.07
CA ARG A 19 8.15 -20.14 -11.37
C ARG A 19 9.04 -18.91 -11.36
N ALA A 20 10.33 -19.04 -11.15
CA ALA A 20 11.29 -17.94 -11.21
C ALA A 20 11.39 -17.33 -12.61
N ASP A 21 11.38 -18.17 -13.67
CA ASP A 21 11.39 -17.72 -15.07
C ASP A 21 10.07 -16.98 -15.42
N GLU A 22 8.93 -17.48 -14.95
CA GLU A 22 7.64 -16.79 -15.10
C GLU A 22 7.64 -15.42 -14.41
N LEU A 23 8.15 -15.34 -13.16
CA LEU A 23 8.29 -14.08 -12.43
C LEU A 23 9.21 -13.09 -13.15
N ARG A 24 10.29 -13.58 -13.75
CA ARG A 24 11.22 -12.76 -14.54
C ARG A 24 10.52 -12.07 -15.71
N GLY A 25 9.64 -12.78 -16.42
CA GLY A 25 8.81 -12.22 -17.49
C GLY A 25 7.79 -11.22 -16.98
N TYR A 26 7.08 -11.57 -15.91
CA TYR A 26 6.02 -10.70 -15.35
C TYR A 26 6.53 -9.42 -14.70
N LEU A 27 7.69 -9.47 -14.06
CA LEU A 27 8.28 -8.32 -13.39
C LEU A 27 9.13 -7.47 -14.33
N ASP A 28 9.13 -7.75 -15.64
CA ASP A 28 9.91 -7.05 -16.66
C ASP A 28 11.40 -6.93 -16.27
N TYR A 29 11.99 -8.04 -15.82
CA TYR A 29 13.34 -8.07 -15.28
C TYR A 29 14.36 -7.41 -16.21
N ASP A 30 14.30 -7.73 -17.50
CA ASP A 30 15.30 -7.25 -18.46
C ASP A 30 15.20 -5.73 -18.67
N ALA A 31 13.96 -5.19 -18.74
CA ALA A 31 13.73 -3.76 -18.82
C ALA A 31 14.13 -3.03 -17.52
N LYS A 32 13.82 -3.62 -16.36
CA LYS A 32 14.19 -3.05 -15.05
C LYS A 32 15.69 -3.09 -14.81
N SER A 33 16.37 -4.16 -15.23
CA SER A 33 17.81 -4.28 -15.13
C SER A 33 18.53 -3.26 -16.01
N ALA A 34 18.05 -3.04 -17.25
CA ALA A 34 18.56 -2.00 -18.13
C ALA A 34 18.34 -0.59 -17.53
N ARG A 35 17.11 -0.33 -17.02
CA ARG A 35 16.79 0.97 -16.39
C ARG A 35 17.62 1.20 -15.12
N LEU A 36 17.85 0.18 -14.31
CA LEU A 36 18.72 0.28 -13.13
C LEU A 36 20.13 0.71 -13.50
N ALA A 37 20.70 0.13 -14.55
CA ALA A 37 22.04 0.51 -15.04
C ALA A 37 22.08 1.95 -15.55
N GLU A 38 20.99 2.46 -16.17
CA GLU A 38 20.87 3.86 -16.57
C GLU A 38 20.79 4.79 -15.35
N VAL A 39 19.95 4.47 -14.37
CA VAL A 39 19.80 5.25 -13.14
C VAL A 39 21.11 5.29 -12.34
N ASP A 40 21.84 4.18 -12.26
CA ASP A 40 23.16 4.14 -11.64
C ASP A 40 24.13 5.10 -12.33
N LYS A 41 24.15 5.08 -13.66
CA LYS A 41 24.98 5.99 -14.46
C LYS A 41 24.56 7.47 -14.32
N GLU A 42 23.24 7.73 -14.25
CA GLU A 42 22.74 9.09 -14.00
C GLU A 42 23.17 9.60 -12.61
N LEU A 43 23.12 8.76 -11.57
CA LEU A 43 23.53 9.08 -10.21
C LEU A 43 25.04 9.30 -10.04
N GLU A 44 25.87 8.77 -10.97
CA GLU A 44 27.30 9.03 -11.03
C GLU A 44 27.64 10.45 -11.55
N ASP A 45 26.70 11.11 -12.25
CA ASP A 45 26.90 12.49 -12.74
C ASP A 45 26.82 13.48 -11.57
N PRO A 46 27.90 14.25 -11.29
CA PRO A 46 27.91 15.24 -10.22
C PRO A 46 26.81 16.29 -10.34
N ASN A 47 26.36 16.62 -11.55
CA ASN A 47 25.35 17.65 -11.78
C ASN A 47 23.95 17.22 -11.29
N VAL A 48 23.67 15.93 -11.12
CA VAL A 48 22.40 15.41 -10.59
C VAL A 48 22.19 15.88 -9.14
N TRP A 49 23.26 16.04 -8.38
CA TRP A 49 23.21 16.43 -6.99
C TRP A 49 22.93 17.93 -6.78
N ASP A 50 23.02 18.74 -7.83
CA ASP A 50 22.63 20.16 -7.82
C ASP A 50 21.11 20.32 -7.75
N ASP A 51 20.33 19.32 -8.22
CA ASP A 51 18.87 19.23 -8.05
C ASP A 51 18.50 18.13 -7.05
N ALA A 52 18.33 18.53 -5.79
CA ALA A 52 18.03 17.63 -4.69
C ALA A 52 16.75 16.80 -4.91
N LYS A 53 15.74 17.35 -5.63
CA LYS A 53 14.49 16.66 -5.91
C LYS A 53 14.69 15.57 -6.96
N HIS A 54 15.41 15.87 -8.02
CA HIS A 54 15.73 14.92 -9.07
C HIS A 54 16.57 13.77 -8.52
N ALA A 55 17.61 14.09 -7.73
CA ALA A 55 18.44 13.09 -7.06
C ALA A 55 17.61 12.18 -6.11
N GLN A 56 16.67 12.76 -5.34
CA GLN A 56 15.79 12.00 -4.48
C GLN A 56 14.83 11.08 -5.25
N ALA A 57 14.29 11.56 -6.38
CA ALA A 57 13.43 10.76 -7.26
C ALA A 57 14.18 9.58 -7.85
N LEU A 58 15.39 9.80 -8.38
CA LEU A 58 16.28 8.74 -8.89
C LEU A 58 16.66 7.75 -7.78
N GLY A 59 16.93 8.22 -6.56
CA GLY A 59 17.24 7.37 -5.42
C GLY A 59 16.07 6.46 -5.03
N LYS A 60 14.83 6.96 -5.07
CA LYS A 60 13.61 6.15 -4.86
C LYS A 60 13.42 5.13 -5.98
N GLU A 61 13.58 5.56 -7.25
CA GLU A 61 13.49 4.68 -8.41
C GLU A 61 14.53 3.56 -8.34
N LYS A 62 15.78 3.90 -8.04
CA LYS A 62 16.87 2.94 -7.83
C LYS A 62 16.50 1.88 -6.81
N LYS A 63 16.06 2.28 -5.62
CA LYS A 63 15.68 1.36 -4.53
C LYS A 63 14.59 0.38 -4.95
N LEU A 64 13.59 0.83 -5.70
CA LEU A 64 12.52 -0.03 -6.21
C LEU A 64 13.04 -1.02 -7.25
N LEU A 65 13.87 -0.56 -8.20
CA LEU A 65 14.46 -1.39 -9.23
C LEU A 65 15.43 -2.42 -8.64
N GLU A 66 16.32 -2.01 -7.73
CA GLU A 66 17.25 -2.88 -7.02
C GLU A 66 16.52 -4.00 -6.26
N GLY A 67 15.42 -3.67 -5.58
CA GLY A 67 14.64 -4.66 -4.83
C GLY A 67 14.17 -5.83 -5.71
N VAL A 68 13.73 -5.55 -6.93
CA VAL A 68 13.28 -6.59 -7.88
C VAL A 68 14.45 -7.29 -8.55
N VAL A 69 15.40 -6.52 -9.10
CA VAL A 69 16.54 -7.07 -9.88
C VAL A 69 17.43 -7.93 -9.00
N THR A 70 17.82 -7.44 -7.83
CA THR A 70 18.69 -8.19 -6.89
C THR A 70 18.01 -9.46 -6.39
N SER A 71 16.71 -9.40 -6.07
CA SER A 71 15.97 -10.57 -5.58
C SER A 71 15.88 -11.66 -6.65
N LEU A 72 15.52 -11.31 -7.89
CA LEU A 72 15.42 -12.28 -8.99
C LEU A 72 16.79 -12.83 -9.40
N THR A 73 17.82 -11.98 -9.45
CA THR A 73 19.19 -12.42 -9.74
C THR A 73 19.69 -13.39 -8.66
N GLY A 74 19.45 -13.06 -7.38
CA GLY A 74 19.82 -13.92 -6.27
C GLY A 74 19.13 -15.29 -6.34
N ILE A 75 17.81 -15.31 -6.58
CA ILE A 75 17.06 -16.57 -6.74
C ILE A 75 17.60 -17.41 -7.91
N SER A 76 17.87 -16.78 -9.07
CA SER A 76 18.39 -17.49 -10.23
C SER A 76 19.78 -18.09 -9.99
N ASN A 77 20.65 -17.38 -9.28
CA ASN A 77 21.98 -17.89 -8.91
C ASN A 77 21.86 -19.03 -7.91
N ASP A 78 21.08 -18.85 -6.84
CA ASP A 78 20.91 -19.89 -5.81
C ASP A 78 20.28 -21.17 -6.39
N LEU A 79 19.31 -21.04 -7.30
CA LEU A 79 18.73 -22.20 -8.01
C LEU A 79 19.75 -22.93 -8.86
N ARG A 80 20.61 -22.21 -9.59
CA ARG A 80 21.69 -22.82 -10.39
C ARG A 80 22.66 -23.52 -9.48
N ASP A 81 23.16 -22.86 -8.44
CA ASP A 81 24.16 -23.39 -7.52
C ASP A 81 23.61 -24.62 -6.76
N THR A 82 22.35 -24.57 -6.30
CA THR A 82 21.67 -25.71 -5.65
C THR A 82 21.48 -26.88 -6.60
N GLN A 83 21.16 -26.62 -7.88
CA GLN A 83 21.03 -27.65 -8.90
C GLN A 83 22.36 -28.36 -9.16
N GLU A 84 23.45 -27.62 -9.30
CA GLU A 84 24.81 -28.15 -9.49
C GLU A 84 25.22 -29.01 -8.29
N LEU A 85 25.01 -28.53 -7.06
CA LEU A 85 25.28 -29.27 -5.83
C LEU A 85 24.44 -30.54 -5.72
N PHE A 86 23.16 -30.49 -6.11
CA PHE A 86 22.29 -31.67 -6.12
C PHE A 86 22.79 -32.75 -7.09
N GLU A 87 23.21 -32.36 -8.28
CA GLU A 87 23.76 -33.30 -9.27
C GLU A 87 25.06 -33.97 -8.76
N MET A 88 25.98 -33.19 -8.19
CA MET A 88 27.21 -33.71 -7.57
C MET A 88 26.89 -34.63 -6.39
N GLY A 89 26.03 -34.22 -5.45
CA GLY A 89 25.66 -35.03 -4.29
C GLY A 89 24.97 -36.35 -4.68
N ARG A 90 24.20 -36.34 -5.79
CA ARG A 90 23.58 -37.55 -6.34
C ARG A 90 24.62 -38.51 -6.96
N GLU A 91 25.56 -37.98 -7.70
CA GLU A 91 26.66 -38.81 -8.32
C GLU A 91 27.58 -39.42 -7.27
N GLU A 92 27.92 -38.65 -6.22
CA GLU A 92 28.82 -39.10 -5.15
C GLU A 92 28.09 -39.88 -4.04
N ASN A 93 26.73 -39.94 -4.07
CA ASN A 93 25.88 -40.47 -3.01
C ASN A 93 26.14 -39.79 -1.65
N ASP A 94 26.44 -38.48 -1.67
CA ASP A 94 26.66 -37.67 -0.48
C ASP A 94 25.32 -37.22 0.13
N GLU A 95 24.95 -37.90 1.22
CA GLU A 95 23.65 -37.63 1.86
C GLU A 95 23.60 -36.29 2.58
N ASP A 96 24.71 -35.78 3.10
CA ASP A 96 24.79 -34.51 3.78
C ASP A 96 24.58 -33.36 2.80
N THR A 97 25.20 -33.41 1.62
CA THR A 97 25.02 -32.47 0.52
C THR A 97 23.56 -32.48 0.02
N LEU A 98 22.93 -33.63 -0.11
CA LEU A 98 21.53 -33.74 -0.53
C LEU A 98 20.54 -33.15 0.49
N VAL A 99 20.82 -33.31 1.78
CA VAL A 99 20.02 -32.67 2.85
C VAL A 99 20.19 -31.15 2.83
N ALA A 100 21.39 -30.65 2.56
CA ALA A 100 21.62 -29.22 2.39
C ALA A 100 20.81 -28.65 1.20
N CYS A 101 20.83 -29.33 0.04
CA CYS A 101 20.02 -28.94 -1.12
C CYS A 101 18.52 -28.89 -0.85
N GLU A 102 18.00 -29.81 -0.03
CA GLU A 102 16.57 -29.76 0.38
C GLU A 102 16.26 -28.50 1.21
N SER A 103 17.16 -28.15 2.13
CA SER A 103 17.04 -26.93 2.94
C SER A 103 17.13 -25.66 2.08
N ASP A 104 18.05 -25.63 1.12
CA ASP A 104 18.25 -24.52 0.21
C ASP A 104 17.04 -24.35 -0.72
N ALA A 105 16.50 -25.45 -1.25
CA ALA A 105 15.28 -25.44 -2.05
C ALA A 105 14.09 -24.85 -1.26
N ALA A 106 13.93 -25.21 0.01
CA ALA A 106 12.88 -24.64 0.88
C ALA A 106 13.08 -23.13 1.13
N ALA A 107 14.31 -22.67 1.29
CA ALA A 107 14.63 -21.25 1.45
C ALA A 107 14.36 -20.46 0.16
N ILE A 108 14.70 -21.03 -1.00
CA ILE A 108 14.41 -20.44 -2.31
C ILE A 108 12.90 -20.39 -2.55
N GLU A 109 12.16 -21.45 -2.22
CA GLU A 109 10.70 -21.49 -2.36
C GLU A 109 10.02 -20.36 -1.60
N LYS A 110 10.45 -20.10 -0.38
CA LYS A 110 9.94 -18.97 0.40
C LYS A 110 10.16 -17.62 -0.31
N ARG A 111 11.35 -17.41 -0.88
CA ARG A 111 11.68 -16.18 -1.60
C ARG A 111 10.89 -16.04 -2.91
N VAL A 112 10.70 -17.13 -3.64
CA VAL A 112 9.85 -17.15 -4.85
C VAL A 112 8.41 -16.83 -4.49
N ALA A 113 7.86 -17.47 -3.46
CA ALA A 113 6.50 -17.21 -2.97
C ALA A 113 6.32 -15.74 -2.53
N ASP A 114 7.30 -15.14 -1.86
CA ASP A 114 7.26 -13.72 -1.47
C ASP A 114 7.21 -12.79 -2.70
N LEU A 115 7.96 -13.10 -3.76
CA LEU A 115 7.91 -12.33 -5.01
C LEU A 115 6.60 -12.53 -5.79
N GLU A 116 6.09 -13.75 -5.87
CA GLU A 116 4.78 -14.04 -6.44
C GLU A 116 3.67 -13.28 -5.70
N PHE A 117 3.79 -13.19 -4.39
CA PHE A 117 2.87 -12.45 -3.54
C PHE A 117 2.95 -10.93 -3.81
N ARG A 118 4.15 -10.36 -3.90
CA ARG A 118 4.35 -8.92 -4.23
C ARG A 118 3.76 -8.55 -5.60
N ARG A 119 3.70 -9.46 -6.54
CA ARG A 119 3.08 -9.28 -7.85
C ARG A 119 1.57 -8.97 -7.76
N MET A 120 0.91 -9.41 -6.71
CA MET A 120 -0.53 -9.18 -6.52
C MET A 120 -0.87 -7.73 -6.14
N PHE A 121 0.14 -6.93 -5.82
CA PHE A 121 -0.02 -5.52 -5.51
C PHE A 121 -0.04 -4.69 -6.81
N ALA A 122 -1.23 -4.63 -7.42
CA ALA A 122 -1.46 -3.90 -8.68
C ALA A 122 -1.94 -2.45 -8.48
N ASN A 123 -2.32 -2.08 -7.25
CA ASN A 123 -2.81 -0.74 -6.96
C ASN A 123 -1.61 0.21 -6.71
N PRO A 124 -1.58 1.40 -7.34
CA PRO A 124 -0.51 2.38 -7.12
C PRO A 124 -0.31 2.79 -5.66
N ALA A 125 -1.33 2.67 -4.82
CA ALA A 125 -1.26 2.97 -3.39
C ALA A 125 -0.73 1.79 -2.54
N ASP A 126 -0.65 0.57 -3.08
CA ASP A 126 -0.23 -0.62 -2.32
C ASP A 126 1.10 -0.47 -1.56
N PRO A 127 2.13 0.22 -2.08
CA PRO A 127 3.39 0.44 -1.36
C PRO A 127 3.29 1.34 -0.13
N ASN A 128 2.19 2.08 0.03
CA ASN A 128 2.04 3.08 1.09
C ASN A 128 1.80 2.42 2.46
N ASN A 129 2.01 3.23 3.50
CA ASN A 129 1.50 2.96 4.83
C ASN A 129 -0.02 2.94 4.81
N ALA A 130 -0.64 2.36 5.84
CA ALA A 130 -2.08 2.24 5.94
C ALA A 130 -2.63 2.82 7.24
N PHE A 131 -3.90 3.21 7.17
CA PHE A 131 -4.75 3.40 8.35
C PHE A 131 -5.82 2.33 8.36
N ILE A 132 -6.17 1.85 9.55
CA ILE A 132 -7.26 0.90 9.77
C ILE A 132 -8.25 1.53 10.74
N ASP A 133 -9.46 1.78 10.29
CA ASP A 133 -10.57 2.18 11.13
C ASP A 133 -11.43 0.97 11.46
N ILE A 134 -11.68 0.75 12.74
CA ILE A 134 -12.52 -0.32 13.25
C ILE A 134 -13.71 0.33 13.94
N GLN A 135 -14.93 -0.11 13.63
CA GLN A 135 -16.14 0.40 14.26
C GLN A 135 -17.04 -0.75 14.69
N ALA A 136 -17.53 -0.67 15.90
CA ALA A 136 -18.57 -1.58 16.39
C ALA A 136 -19.87 -1.36 15.62
N GLY A 137 -20.44 -2.45 15.11
CA GLY A 137 -21.71 -2.44 14.41
C GLY A 137 -22.89 -2.76 15.33
N ALA A 138 -23.91 -3.40 14.76
CA ALA A 138 -25.05 -3.84 15.55
C ALA A 138 -24.69 -5.00 16.50
N GLY A 139 -25.14 -4.93 17.74
CA GLY A 139 -24.91 -5.95 18.76
C GLY A 139 -24.62 -5.40 20.17
N GLY A 140 -24.66 -4.08 20.34
CA GLY A 140 -24.43 -3.42 21.65
C GLY A 140 -23.05 -3.78 22.25
N THR A 141 -23.03 -4.16 23.53
CA THR A 141 -21.79 -4.53 24.25
C THR A 141 -20.99 -5.64 23.54
N GLU A 142 -21.66 -6.64 22.97
CA GLU A 142 -21.03 -7.69 22.18
C GLU A 142 -20.30 -7.16 20.95
N ALA A 143 -20.87 -6.19 20.24
CA ALA A 143 -20.23 -5.58 19.08
C ALA A 143 -19.02 -4.74 19.47
N CYS A 144 -19.09 -4.05 20.62
CA CYS A 144 -17.96 -3.31 21.17
C CYS A 144 -16.80 -4.24 21.57
N ASP A 145 -17.11 -5.37 22.20
CA ASP A 145 -16.10 -6.38 22.54
C ASP A 145 -15.51 -7.02 21.28
N TRP A 146 -16.35 -7.29 20.26
CA TRP A 146 -15.88 -7.79 18.97
C TRP A 146 -14.93 -6.80 18.26
N ALA A 147 -15.23 -5.51 18.28
CA ALA A 147 -14.34 -4.48 17.75
C ALA A 147 -12.99 -4.46 18.47
N SER A 148 -12.98 -4.64 19.80
CA SER A 148 -11.75 -4.77 20.58
C SER A 148 -10.94 -6.04 20.23
N MET A 149 -11.62 -7.15 19.95
CA MET A 149 -10.95 -8.37 19.48
C MET A 149 -10.31 -8.19 18.11
N LEU A 150 -10.98 -7.48 17.17
CA LEU A 150 -10.42 -7.14 15.86
C LEU A 150 -9.24 -6.19 15.98
N LEU A 151 -9.31 -5.18 16.85
CA LEU A 151 -8.19 -4.29 17.14
C LEU A 151 -6.94 -5.11 17.54
N ARG A 152 -7.10 -6.00 18.51
CA ARG A 152 -6.02 -6.90 18.94
C ARG A 152 -5.53 -7.77 17.76
N GLN A 153 -6.41 -8.34 16.98
CA GLN A 153 -6.07 -9.20 15.84
C GLN A 153 -5.16 -8.46 14.83
N TYR A 154 -5.50 -7.24 14.48
CA TYR A 154 -4.69 -6.46 13.53
C TYR A 154 -3.36 -5.99 14.13
N LEU A 155 -3.31 -5.61 15.40
CA LEU A 155 -2.06 -5.32 16.09
C LEU A 155 -1.12 -6.53 16.11
N ARG A 156 -1.65 -7.73 16.38
CA ARG A 156 -0.88 -8.98 16.34
C ARG A 156 -0.44 -9.34 14.91
N TYR A 157 -1.28 -9.10 13.92
CA TYR A 157 -0.89 -9.27 12.53
C TYR A 157 0.28 -8.35 12.15
N CYS A 158 0.23 -7.08 12.54
CA CYS A 158 1.31 -6.12 12.30
C CYS A 158 2.63 -6.57 12.98
N GLU A 159 2.58 -7.04 14.23
CA GLU A 159 3.75 -7.60 14.92
C GLU A 159 4.36 -8.78 14.14
N ARG A 160 3.53 -9.71 13.66
CA ARG A 160 3.98 -10.89 12.89
C ARG A 160 4.62 -10.51 11.56
N LYS A 161 4.12 -9.46 10.91
CA LYS A 161 4.65 -8.94 9.63
C LYS A 161 5.85 -8.02 9.82
N GLY A 162 6.17 -7.62 11.04
CA GLY A 162 7.22 -6.65 11.33
C GLY A 162 6.82 -5.22 10.96
N PHE A 163 5.51 -4.95 10.86
CA PHE A 163 5.01 -3.59 10.67
C PHE A 163 4.99 -2.85 11.99
N LYS A 164 5.32 -1.56 11.95
CA LYS A 164 5.13 -0.68 13.09
C LYS A 164 3.66 -0.25 13.13
N SER A 165 3.00 -0.45 14.26
CA SER A 165 1.59 -0.06 14.46
C SER A 165 1.45 0.87 15.65
N GLU A 166 0.57 1.87 15.52
CA GLU A 166 0.25 2.85 16.55
C GLU A 166 -1.26 3.09 16.56
N VAL A 167 -1.87 2.98 17.74
CA VAL A 167 -3.28 3.33 17.94
C VAL A 167 -3.36 4.85 18.07
N LEU A 168 -4.00 5.52 17.12
CA LEU A 168 -4.13 6.98 17.10
C LEU A 168 -5.33 7.46 17.91
N GLU A 169 -6.45 6.76 17.77
CA GLU A 169 -7.70 7.07 18.45
C GLU A 169 -8.34 5.78 18.94
N GLU A 170 -8.95 5.82 20.11
CA GLU A 170 -9.75 4.75 20.67
C GLU A 170 -10.91 5.35 21.46
N SER A 171 -12.11 4.90 21.15
CA SER A 171 -13.34 5.27 21.86
C SER A 171 -13.87 4.05 22.60
N GLU A 172 -13.90 4.13 23.92
CA GLU A 172 -14.35 3.03 24.77
C GLU A 172 -15.86 2.75 24.63
N GLY A 173 -16.24 1.48 24.77
CA GLY A 173 -17.62 1.06 24.89
C GLY A 173 -18.21 1.43 26.26
N ASP A 174 -19.53 1.57 26.35
CA ASP A 174 -20.18 1.98 27.59
C ASP A 174 -20.03 0.95 28.74
N VAL A 175 -19.89 -0.33 28.43
CA VAL A 175 -19.78 -1.43 29.38
C VAL A 175 -18.51 -2.23 29.18
N ALA A 176 -18.15 -2.53 27.94
CA ALA A 176 -16.95 -3.28 27.56
C ALA A 176 -16.54 -3.01 26.13
N GLY A 177 -15.29 -3.29 25.80
CA GLY A 177 -14.75 -3.17 24.47
C GLY A 177 -14.64 -1.72 23.97
N ILE A 178 -14.64 -1.52 22.66
CA ILE A 178 -14.47 -0.22 22.01
C ILE A 178 -15.62 0.06 21.03
N LYS A 179 -16.03 1.32 20.91
CA LYS A 179 -16.96 1.80 19.88
C LYS A 179 -16.25 1.94 18.54
N SER A 180 -15.05 2.49 18.60
CA SER A 180 -14.19 2.70 17.42
C SER A 180 -12.72 2.75 17.80
N ALA A 181 -11.86 2.43 16.85
CA ALA A 181 -10.41 2.67 16.95
C ALA A 181 -9.82 2.93 15.57
N THR A 182 -8.78 3.77 15.54
CA THR A 182 -7.97 4.04 14.35
C THR A 182 -6.53 3.63 14.63
N ILE A 183 -5.97 2.77 13.77
CA ILE A 183 -4.58 2.31 13.83
C ILE A 183 -3.83 2.88 12.63
N LYS A 184 -2.66 3.47 12.87
CA LYS A 184 -1.67 3.73 11.83
C LYS A 184 -0.74 2.53 11.70
N VAL A 185 -0.51 2.06 10.48
CA VAL A 185 0.39 0.95 10.18
C VAL A 185 1.46 1.42 9.22
N GLU A 186 2.71 1.38 9.64
CA GLU A 186 3.87 1.78 8.86
C GLU A 186 4.67 0.53 8.46
N GLY A 187 4.90 0.36 7.17
CA GLY A 187 5.65 -0.76 6.63
C GLY A 187 5.58 -0.85 5.12
N GLU A 188 6.52 -1.57 4.53
CA GLU A 188 6.55 -1.77 3.09
C GLU A 188 5.32 -2.57 2.64
N TYR A 189 4.52 -2.00 1.72
CA TYR A 189 3.25 -2.58 1.25
C TYR A 189 2.19 -2.78 2.34
N ALA A 190 2.23 -2.04 3.44
CA ALA A 190 1.26 -2.19 4.53
C ALA A 190 -0.19 -2.03 4.03
N TYR A 191 -0.45 -1.02 3.18
CA TYR A 191 -1.77 -0.85 2.58
C TYR A 191 -2.12 -2.02 1.63
N GLY A 192 -1.18 -2.45 0.79
CA GLY A 192 -1.40 -3.56 -0.14
C GLY A 192 -1.83 -4.84 0.56
N PHE A 193 -1.21 -5.19 1.69
CA PHE A 193 -1.60 -6.35 2.50
C PHE A 193 -2.98 -6.19 3.14
N LEU A 194 -3.27 -5.01 3.67
CA LEU A 194 -4.42 -4.79 4.54
C LEU A 194 -5.69 -4.36 3.79
N ARG A 195 -5.58 -3.79 2.58
CA ARG A 195 -6.73 -3.24 1.83
C ARG A 195 -7.88 -4.23 1.62
N THR A 196 -7.56 -5.51 1.50
CA THR A 196 -8.55 -6.58 1.33
C THR A 196 -9.33 -6.90 2.60
N GLU A 197 -8.92 -6.37 3.75
CA GLU A 197 -9.62 -6.53 5.03
C GLU A 197 -10.78 -5.56 5.21
N THR A 198 -10.97 -4.61 4.26
CA THR A 198 -12.10 -3.66 4.27
C THR A 198 -13.42 -4.40 4.08
N GLY A 199 -14.32 -4.24 5.04
CA GLY A 199 -15.66 -4.82 5.00
C GLY A 199 -16.22 -5.15 6.38
N ILE A 200 -17.30 -5.92 6.41
CA ILE A 200 -17.96 -6.33 7.65
C ILE A 200 -17.48 -7.71 8.09
N HIS A 201 -17.04 -7.74 9.35
CA HIS A 201 -16.61 -8.95 10.04
C HIS A 201 -17.71 -9.40 11.00
N ARG A 202 -18.20 -10.62 10.82
CA ARG A 202 -19.26 -11.23 11.62
C ARG A 202 -18.68 -12.15 12.68
N LEU A 203 -19.08 -11.96 13.94
CA LEU A 203 -18.77 -12.86 15.06
C LEU A 203 -20.04 -13.62 15.48
N VAL A 204 -19.91 -14.92 15.65
CA VAL A 204 -20.92 -15.78 16.24
C VAL A 204 -20.26 -16.56 17.37
N ARG A 205 -20.74 -16.36 18.60
CA ARG A 205 -20.25 -17.06 19.80
C ARG A 205 -21.30 -17.12 20.90
N LYS A 206 -21.05 -17.92 21.92
CA LYS A 206 -21.76 -17.79 23.20
C LYS A 206 -21.29 -16.51 23.89
N SER A 207 -22.23 -15.62 24.23
CA SER A 207 -21.92 -14.33 24.81
C SER A 207 -21.37 -14.47 26.25
N PRO A 208 -20.23 -13.85 26.57
CA PRO A 208 -19.77 -13.75 27.97
C PRO A 208 -20.59 -12.73 28.78
N PHE A 209 -21.39 -11.89 28.11
CA PHE A 209 -22.22 -10.85 28.76
C PHE A 209 -23.67 -11.31 28.95
N ASP A 210 -24.05 -12.46 28.42
CA ASP A 210 -25.37 -13.05 28.58
C ASP A 210 -25.32 -14.15 29.66
N SER A 211 -25.98 -13.91 30.79
CA SER A 211 -26.05 -14.86 31.89
C SER A 211 -26.72 -16.17 31.51
N SER A 212 -27.54 -16.20 30.48
CA SER A 212 -28.17 -17.42 29.94
C SER A 212 -27.24 -18.23 29.05
N GLY A 213 -26.04 -17.72 28.71
CA GLY A 213 -25.11 -18.35 27.79
C GLY A 213 -25.63 -18.45 26.35
N GLY A 214 -26.53 -17.58 25.97
CA GLY A 214 -27.11 -17.52 24.64
C GLY A 214 -26.06 -17.30 23.53
N ARG A 215 -26.37 -17.81 22.34
CA ARG A 215 -25.54 -17.61 21.14
C ARG A 215 -25.91 -16.30 20.48
N HIS A 216 -24.93 -15.40 20.38
CA HIS A 216 -25.12 -14.07 19.83
C HIS A 216 -24.34 -13.90 18.53
N THR A 217 -24.85 -13.02 17.67
CA THR A 217 -24.21 -12.58 16.43
C THR A 217 -23.93 -11.09 16.53
N SER A 218 -22.69 -10.70 16.29
CA SER A 218 -22.24 -9.31 16.32
C SER A 218 -21.49 -8.96 15.04
N PHE A 219 -21.52 -7.69 14.70
CA PHE A 219 -20.87 -7.17 13.51
C PHE A 219 -19.94 -6.03 13.87
N SER A 220 -18.82 -5.97 13.17
CA SER A 220 -17.90 -4.84 13.20
C SER A 220 -17.45 -4.53 11.78
N SER A 221 -17.32 -3.25 11.47
CA SER A 221 -16.76 -2.81 10.19
C SER A 221 -15.28 -2.50 10.35
N VAL A 222 -14.51 -2.89 9.35
CA VAL A 222 -13.10 -2.54 9.18
C VAL A 222 -12.98 -1.77 7.89
N PHE A 223 -12.29 -0.65 7.92
CA PHE A 223 -12.00 0.14 6.74
C PHE A 223 -10.51 0.47 6.69
N VAL A 224 -9.87 0.11 5.58
CA VAL A 224 -8.44 0.33 5.36
C VAL A 224 -8.26 1.36 4.27
N TYR A 225 -7.45 2.38 4.53
CA TYR A 225 -7.12 3.40 3.54
C TYR A 225 -5.62 3.75 3.58
N PRO A 226 -5.04 4.18 2.45
CA PRO A 226 -3.62 4.46 2.37
C PRO A 226 -3.27 5.79 3.04
N GLU A 227 -2.05 5.87 3.58
CA GLU A 227 -1.46 7.16 3.94
C GLU A 227 -1.11 7.91 2.66
N VAL A 228 -1.72 9.09 2.48
CA VAL A 228 -1.44 9.98 1.36
C VAL A 228 -0.47 11.06 1.84
N ASP A 229 0.59 11.29 1.06
CA ASP A 229 1.53 12.38 1.36
C ASP A 229 0.83 13.73 1.19
N GLU A 230 0.60 14.45 2.27
CA GLU A 230 -0.05 15.77 2.27
C GLU A 230 0.87 16.87 1.75
N SER A 231 2.19 16.63 1.73
CA SER A 231 3.17 17.56 1.22
C SER A 231 3.36 17.37 -0.30
N PHE A 232 2.66 18.15 -1.08
CA PHE A 232 2.93 18.23 -2.51
C PHE A 232 3.37 19.63 -2.91
N GLU A 233 4.41 19.71 -3.69
CA GLU A 233 4.79 20.94 -4.35
C GLU A 233 4.11 21.02 -5.71
N ILE A 234 3.52 22.16 -6.00
CA ILE A 234 2.99 22.43 -7.34
C ILE A 234 4.15 22.89 -8.21
N ASP A 235 4.52 22.05 -9.16
CA ASP A 235 5.41 22.42 -10.25
C ASP A 235 4.56 23.02 -11.38
N ILE A 236 4.84 24.30 -11.69
CA ILE A 236 4.12 25.02 -12.74
C ILE A 236 4.99 25.03 -13.98
N ASN A 237 4.59 24.27 -14.99
CA ASN A 237 5.28 24.30 -16.27
C ASN A 237 4.99 25.65 -16.98
N PRO A 238 6.01 26.44 -17.32
CA PRO A 238 5.81 27.71 -18.02
C PRO A 238 5.08 27.61 -19.35
N ALA A 239 5.15 26.44 -20.01
CA ALA A 239 4.43 26.18 -21.27
C ALA A 239 2.90 26.13 -21.10
N ASP A 240 2.42 25.83 -19.88
CA ASP A 240 1.00 25.75 -19.55
C ASP A 240 0.42 27.10 -19.12
N LEU A 241 1.23 28.17 -19.16
CA LEU A 241 0.83 29.51 -18.75
C LEU A 241 0.60 30.41 -19.96
N ARG A 242 -0.55 31.05 -19.98
CA ARG A 242 -0.80 32.21 -20.83
C ARG A 242 -0.70 33.48 -19.98
N ILE A 243 0.20 34.39 -20.35
CA ILE A 243 0.45 35.62 -19.63
C ILE A 243 0.05 36.80 -20.51
N ASP A 244 -0.97 37.53 -20.07
CA ASP A 244 -1.46 38.72 -20.75
C ASP A 244 -1.16 39.96 -19.90
N THR A 245 -0.67 41.04 -20.53
CA THR A 245 -0.47 42.33 -19.87
C THR A 245 -1.53 43.33 -20.34
N PHE A 246 -2.03 44.14 -19.43
CA PHE A 246 -3.07 45.11 -19.70
C PHE A 246 -2.92 46.36 -18.86
N ARG A 247 -3.67 47.41 -19.23
CA ARG A 247 -3.68 48.65 -18.46
C ARG A 247 -4.51 48.51 -17.21
N ALA A 248 -3.93 48.88 -16.06
CA ALA A 248 -4.66 48.90 -14.81
C ALA A 248 -5.84 49.88 -14.88
N SER A 249 -7.03 49.44 -14.50
CA SER A 249 -8.22 50.30 -14.39
C SER A 249 -8.50 50.56 -12.90
N GLY A 250 -8.36 51.80 -12.45
CA GLY A 250 -8.64 52.19 -11.07
C GLY A 250 -8.63 53.70 -10.87
N ALA A 251 -9.20 54.21 -9.79
CA ALA A 251 -9.20 55.58 -9.38
C ALA A 251 -7.76 56.03 -8.92
N GLY A 252 -6.90 56.34 -9.89
CA GLY A 252 -5.57 56.80 -9.66
C GLY A 252 -5.11 57.70 -10.78
N GLY A 253 -4.32 58.75 -10.44
CA GLY A 253 -3.94 59.85 -11.30
C GLY A 253 -3.32 59.47 -12.66
N GLN A 254 -3.08 60.49 -13.49
CA GLN A 254 -2.70 60.45 -14.90
C GLN A 254 -1.56 59.47 -15.31
N HIS A 255 -0.75 58.99 -14.37
CA HIS A 255 0.37 58.09 -14.62
C HIS A 255 -0.02 56.58 -14.66
N ILE A 256 -1.12 56.18 -14.01
CA ILE A 256 -1.55 54.79 -13.90
C ILE A 256 -2.17 54.32 -15.28
N ASN A 257 -2.72 55.27 -16.03
CA ASN A 257 -3.41 55.00 -17.28
C ASN A 257 -2.49 54.95 -18.54
N LYS A 258 -1.17 55.09 -18.39
CA LYS A 258 -0.23 55.13 -19.52
C LYS A 258 0.65 53.90 -19.70
N THR A 259 0.74 53.03 -18.72
CA THR A 259 1.63 51.86 -18.79
C THR A 259 0.84 50.56 -18.55
N ASP A 260 1.11 49.53 -19.38
CA ASP A 260 0.52 48.20 -19.25
C ASP A 260 1.21 47.44 -18.13
N SER A 261 0.99 47.84 -16.86
CA SER A 261 1.61 47.28 -15.69
C SER A 261 0.86 46.11 -15.06
N ALA A 262 -0.44 45.96 -15.35
CA ALA A 262 -1.24 44.86 -14.86
C ALA A 262 -0.96 43.56 -15.59
N VAL A 263 -0.88 42.45 -14.85
CA VAL A 263 -0.57 41.13 -15.36
C VAL A 263 -1.72 40.17 -15.03
N ARG A 264 -2.15 39.42 -16.06
CA ARG A 264 -3.09 38.29 -15.93
C ARG A 264 -2.36 37.02 -16.33
N ILE A 265 -2.44 36.02 -15.51
CA ILE A 265 -1.90 34.68 -15.78
C ILE A 265 -3.07 33.69 -15.81
N THR A 266 -3.15 32.93 -16.91
CA THR A 266 -4.13 31.86 -17.06
C THR A 266 -3.36 30.53 -17.12
N HIS A 267 -3.67 29.62 -16.22
CA HIS A 267 -3.17 28.25 -16.28
C HIS A 267 -4.10 27.43 -17.19
N ILE A 268 -3.60 27.07 -18.38
CA ILE A 268 -4.40 26.47 -19.45
C ILE A 268 -5.06 25.14 -19.03
N PRO A 269 -4.34 24.18 -18.37
CA PRO A 269 -4.92 22.88 -18.03
C PRO A 269 -6.06 22.95 -17.02
N THR A 270 -6.01 23.87 -16.04
CA THR A 270 -7.02 23.98 -14.98
C THR A 270 -8.04 25.11 -15.21
N GLY A 271 -7.76 26.01 -16.16
CA GLY A 271 -8.58 27.20 -16.40
C GLY A 271 -8.52 28.27 -15.30
N ILE A 272 -7.62 28.12 -14.32
CA ILE A 272 -7.47 29.09 -13.22
C ILE A 272 -6.82 30.36 -13.75
N VAL A 273 -7.48 31.50 -13.45
CA VAL A 273 -7.03 32.84 -13.84
C VAL A 273 -6.71 33.64 -12.61
N VAL A 274 -5.56 34.31 -12.60
CA VAL A 274 -5.14 35.26 -11.59
C VAL A 274 -4.73 36.57 -12.25
N GLN A 275 -4.92 37.68 -11.56
CA GLN A 275 -4.47 38.98 -12.03
C GLN A 275 -3.93 39.83 -10.87
N CYS A 276 -2.89 40.57 -11.16
CA CYS A 276 -2.27 41.50 -10.21
C CYS A 276 -2.02 42.86 -10.89
N GLN A 277 -2.40 43.93 -10.19
CA GLN A 277 -2.22 45.33 -10.65
C GLN A 277 -1.80 46.26 -9.52
N ASN A 278 -1.24 45.71 -8.44
CA ASN A 278 -0.97 46.45 -7.20
C ASN A 278 0.25 47.39 -7.28
N ASP A 279 1.21 47.08 -8.16
CA ASP A 279 2.46 47.83 -8.30
C ASP A 279 2.54 48.51 -9.68
N ARG A 280 3.35 49.57 -9.76
CA ARG A 280 3.68 50.23 -11.03
C ARG A 280 4.67 49.41 -11.87
N SER A 281 5.34 48.44 -11.28
CA SER A 281 6.29 47.55 -11.92
C SER A 281 5.57 46.28 -12.42
N GLN A 282 5.54 46.09 -13.75
CA GLN A 282 5.04 44.89 -14.40
C GLN A 282 5.74 43.62 -13.87
N HIS A 283 7.05 43.72 -13.59
CA HIS A 283 7.82 42.57 -13.09
C HIS A 283 7.36 42.13 -11.69
N ARG A 284 7.06 43.09 -10.80
CA ARG A 284 6.53 42.78 -9.46
C ARG A 284 5.13 42.20 -9.53
N ASN A 285 4.25 42.79 -10.34
CA ASN A 285 2.92 42.26 -10.57
C ASN A 285 2.94 40.84 -11.16
N ARG A 286 3.91 40.51 -12.03
CA ARG A 286 4.08 39.15 -12.56
C ARG A 286 4.53 38.18 -11.47
N ALA A 287 5.48 38.55 -10.62
CA ALA A 287 5.94 37.71 -9.52
C ALA A 287 4.83 37.44 -8.50
N GLU A 288 4.05 38.48 -8.16
CA GLU A 288 2.92 38.36 -7.25
C GLU A 288 1.78 37.53 -7.85
N ALA A 289 1.43 37.73 -9.13
CA ALA A 289 0.46 36.91 -9.83
C ALA A 289 0.89 35.44 -9.90
N MET A 290 2.17 35.15 -10.09
CA MET A 290 2.70 33.79 -10.06
C MET A 290 2.55 33.16 -8.68
N ALA A 291 2.83 33.88 -7.61
CA ALA A 291 2.62 33.43 -6.23
C ALA A 291 1.12 33.16 -5.95
N MET A 292 0.24 34.04 -6.42
CA MET A 292 -1.20 33.86 -6.31
C MET A 292 -1.69 32.62 -7.09
N LEU A 293 -1.15 32.38 -8.30
CA LEU A 293 -1.47 31.20 -9.09
C LEU A 293 -1.07 29.93 -8.38
N LYS A 294 0.16 29.89 -7.85
CA LYS A 294 0.67 28.75 -7.09
C LYS A 294 -0.23 28.43 -5.90
N SER A 295 -0.66 29.46 -5.17
CA SER A 295 -1.56 29.32 -4.03
C SER A 295 -2.94 28.75 -4.43
N ARG A 296 -3.52 29.24 -5.53
CA ARG A 296 -4.82 28.75 -6.03
C ARG A 296 -4.76 27.34 -6.61
N LEU A 297 -3.67 26.99 -7.27
CA LEU A 297 -3.46 25.63 -7.75
C LEU A 297 -3.29 24.65 -6.57
N TYR A 298 -2.57 25.08 -5.53
CA TYR A 298 -2.43 24.31 -4.29
C TYR A 298 -3.80 24.05 -3.65
N GLU A 299 -4.62 25.08 -3.50
CA GLU A 299 -5.97 24.97 -2.93
C GLU A 299 -6.88 24.07 -3.78
N ALA A 300 -6.80 24.18 -5.10
CA ALA A 300 -7.58 23.34 -6.01
C ALA A 300 -7.20 21.84 -5.92
N GLU A 301 -5.90 21.54 -5.83
CA GLU A 301 -5.42 20.17 -5.67
C GLU A 301 -5.79 19.60 -4.29
N LEU A 302 -5.72 20.43 -3.26
CA LEU A 302 -6.12 20.04 -1.89
C LEU A 302 -7.61 19.70 -1.83
N ARG A 303 -8.47 20.52 -2.48
CA ARG A 303 -9.90 20.24 -2.61
C ARG A 303 -10.20 18.96 -3.40
N LYS A 304 -9.42 18.69 -4.45
CA LYS A 304 -9.58 17.47 -5.25
C LYS A 304 -9.25 16.23 -4.40
N ARG A 305 -8.15 16.26 -3.66
CA ARG A 305 -7.76 15.18 -2.75
C ARG A 305 -8.78 14.99 -1.63
N GLN A 306 -9.29 16.07 -1.07
CA GLN A 306 -10.33 16.02 -0.05
C GLN A 306 -11.63 15.43 -0.59
N ALA A 307 -12.04 15.79 -1.81
CA ALA A 307 -13.19 15.20 -2.47
C ALA A 307 -13.00 13.70 -2.81
N GLU A 308 -11.78 13.26 -3.09
CA GLU A 308 -11.44 11.84 -3.25
C GLU A 308 -11.50 11.11 -1.89
N GLN A 309 -11.01 11.75 -0.83
CA GLN A 309 -11.10 11.23 0.54
C GLN A 309 -12.53 11.17 1.05
N ASP A 310 -13.35 12.21 0.78
CA ASP A 310 -14.77 12.25 1.10
C ASP A 310 -15.56 11.16 0.35
N LYS A 311 -15.18 10.84 -0.89
CA LYS A 311 -15.73 9.69 -1.63
C LYS A 311 -15.37 8.36 -0.99
N LEU A 312 -14.14 8.21 -0.53
CA LEU A 312 -13.70 7.04 0.24
C LEU A 312 -14.46 6.96 1.57
N GLU A 313 -14.67 8.09 2.25
CA GLU A 313 -15.46 8.15 3.49
C GLU A 313 -16.95 7.88 3.26
N SER A 314 -17.53 8.39 2.18
CA SER A 314 -18.92 8.08 1.84
C SER A 314 -19.12 6.61 1.49
N SER A 315 -18.11 5.95 0.96
CA SER A 315 -18.12 4.49 0.78
C SER A 315 -18.11 3.71 2.10
N LYS A 316 -17.64 4.34 3.22
CA LYS A 316 -17.77 3.74 4.57
C LYS A 316 -19.22 3.59 5.00
N SER A 317 -20.11 4.53 4.66
CA SER A 317 -21.53 4.46 5.02
C SER A 317 -22.32 3.44 4.21
N ASP A 318 -21.85 3.09 3.01
CA ASP A 318 -22.42 2.04 2.15
C ASP A 318 -21.95 0.63 2.50
N VAL A 319 -20.97 0.46 3.43
CA VAL A 319 -20.62 -0.82 4.04
C VAL A 319 -21.73 -1.23 5.04
N GLY A 320 -22.96 -0.97 4.65
CA GLY A 320 -24.15 -1.48 5.32
C GLY A 320 -24.25 -3.00 5.12
N TRP A 321 -25.00 -3.66 5.92
CA TRP A 321 -25.32 -5.07 6.12
C TRP A 321 -25.12 -6.06 4.93
N GLY A 322 -24.77 -5.58 3.72
CA GLY A 322 -24.65 -6.37 2.50
C GLY A 322 -23.25 -6.93 2.19
N HIS A 323 -22.17 -6.39 2.73
CA HIS A 323 -20.81 -6.77 2.34
C HIS A 323 -20.04 -7.42 3.50
N GLN A 324 -20.55 -8.55 4.03
CA GLN A 324 -19.80 -9.37 4.97
C GLN A 324 -18.66 -10.06 4.24
N ILE A 325 -17.43 -9.78 4.67
CA ILE A 325 -16.24 -10.39 4.06
C ILE A 325 -15.81 -11.65 4.80
N ARG A 326 -15.96 -11.69 6.13
CA ARG A 326 -15.51 -12.82 6.94
C ARG A 326 -16.45 -13.14 8.09
N SER A 327 -16.66 -14.42 8.33
CA SER A 327 -17.49 -14.95 9.42
C SER A 327 -16.65 -15.76 10.39
N TYR A 328 -16.68 -15.37 11.66
CA TYR A 328 -16.01 -16.02 12.77
C TYR A 328 -17.05 -16.74 13.62
N VAL A 329 -17.04 -18.06 13.61
CA VAL A 329 -17.99 -18.91 14.36
C VAL A 329 -17.20 -19.70 15.41
N LEU A 330 -17.03 -19.12 16.61
CA LEU A 330 -16.09 -19.62 17.61
C LEU A 330 -16.54 -20.93 18.24
N ASP A 331 -17.85 -21.12 18.42
CA ASP A 331 -18.43 -22.36 18.95
C ASP A 331 -18.30 -23.56 18.02
N GLN A 332 -18.05 -23.31 16.72
CA GLN A 332 -17.77 -24.34 15.71
C GLN A 332 -16.29 -24.39 15.31
N SER A 333 -15.43 -23.62 15.96
CA SER A 333 -14.00 -23.52 15.61
C SER A 333 -13.79 -23.24 14.13
N ARG A 334 -14.49 -22.25 13.58
CA ARG A 334 -14.48 -21.95 12.16
C ARG A 334 -14.37 -20.45 11.90
N VAL A 335 -13.41 -20.07 11.05
CA VAL A 335 -13.34 -18.75 10.42
C VAL A 335 -13.36 -18.93 8.91
N LYS A 336 -14.28 -18.27 8.24
CA LYS A 336 -14.45 -18.38 6.79
C LYS A 336 -14.50 -17.01 6.13
N ASP A 337 -13.68 -16.81 5.10
CA ASP A 337 -13.83 -15.68 4.19
C ASP A 337 -14.90 -16.00 3.16
N LEU A 338 -15.90 -15.14 3.07
CA LEU A 338 -17.08 -15.37 2.23
C LEU A 338 -16.82 -15.05 0.75
N ARG A 339 -15.78 -14.31 0.46
CA ARG A 339 -15.37 -13.92 -0.90
C ARG A 339 -14.57 -15.04 -1.57
N THR A 340 -13.60 -15.58 -0.85
CA THR A 340 -12.65 -16.56 -1.36
C THR A 340 -13.03 -18.00 -1.03
N ASN A 341 -13.97 -18.19 -0.08
CA ASN A 341 -14.33 -19.47 0.52
C ASN A 341 -13.21 -20.17 1.30
N VAL A 342 -12.09 -19.50 1.54
CA VAL A 342 -11.04 -20.03 2.42
C VAL A 342 -11.56 -20.15 3.84
N GLU A 343 -11.28 -21.28 4.48
CA GLU A 343 -11.75 -21.62 5.80
C GLU A 343 -10.60 -22.10 6.67
N MET A 344 -10.53 -21.60 7.92
CA MET A 344 -9.56 -22.02 8.93
C MET A 344 -10.27 -22.50 10.19
N SER A 345 -9.85 -23.66 10.71
CA SER A 345 -10.41 -24.25 11.94
C SER A 345 -9.71 -23.72 13.20
N ASN A 346 -8.47 -23.23 13.10
CA ASN A 346 -7.75 -22.68 14.24
C ASN A 346 -8.14 -21.21 14.48
N THR A 347 -9.33 -21.01 15.05
CA THR A 347 -9.87 -19.67 15.33
C THR A 347 -8.99 -18.83 16.24
N LYS A 348 -8.28 -19.48 17.19
CA LYS A 348 -7.37 -18.80 18.11
C LYS A 348 -6.17 -18.21 17.37
N ALA A 349 -5.56 -18.95 16.45
CA ALA A 349 -4.46 -18.46 15.65
C ALA A 349 -4.90 -17.26 14.79
N VAL A 350 -6.08 -17.34 14.17
CA VAL A 350 -6.65 -16.23 13.38
C VAL A 350 -6.84 -14.98 14.25
N LEU A 351 -7.42 -15.11 15.45
CA LEU A 351 -7.60 -14.00 16.38
C LEU A 351 -6.27 -13.46 16.94
N ASP A 352 -5.22 -14.26 16.92
CA ASP A 352 -3.85 -13.83 17.24
C ASP A 352 -3.05 -13.39 16.01
N GLY A 353 -3.74 -13.01 14.93
CA GLY A 353 -3.16 -12.34 13.76
C GLY A 353 -2.67 -13.27 12.65
N ASP A 354 -3.11 -14.52 12.59
CA ASP A 354 -2.80 -15.43 11.48
C ASP A 354 -3.81 -15.22 10.32
N LEU A 355 -3.53 -14.22 9.48
CA LEU A 355 -4.42 -13.77 8.39
C LEU A 355 -3.85 -14.05 7.01
N ASP A 356 -2.64 -14.59 6.90
CA ASP A 356 -1.92 -14.71 5.63
C ASP A 356 -2.68 -15.50 4.56
N ASP A 357 -3.32 -16.60 4.93
CA ASP A 357 -4.08 -17.44 3.98
C ASP A 357 -5.29 -16.68 3.43
N PHE A 358 -5.99 -15.91 4.27
CA PHE A 358 -7.13 -15.11 3.83
C PHE A 358 -6.70 -13.95 2.93
N ILE A 359 -5.65 -13.22 3.32
CA ILE A 359 -5.12 -12.08 2.58
C ILE A 359 -4.56 -12.55 1.23
N SER A 360 -3.77 -13.62 1.22
CA SER A 360 -3.22 -14.20 -0.01
C SER A 360 -4.32 -14.63 -0.98
N ALA A 361 -5.35 -15.31 -0.49
CA ALA A 361 -6.45 -15.76 -1.32
C ALA A 361 -7.25 -14.58 -1.89
N SER A 362 -7.51 -13.54 -1.08
CA SER A 362 -8.21 -12.33 -1.51
C SER A 362 -7.43 -11.55 -2.57
N LEU A 363 -6.11 -11.39 -2.37
CA LEU A 363 -5.24 -10.74 -3.35
C LEU A 363 -5.15 -11.53 -4.66
N LYS A 364 -5.08 -12.88 -4.59
CA LYS A 364 -5.07 -13.76 -5.78
C LYS A 364 -6.35 -13.65 -6.60
N GLN A 365 -7.49 -13.47 -5.96
CA GLN A 365 -8.79 -13.33 -6.62
C GLN A 365 -9.10 -11.89 -7.05
N GLY A 366 -8.30 -10.92 -6.61
CA GLY A 366 -8.49 -9.51 -6.94
C GLY A 366 -9.71 -8.87 -6.24
N VAL A 367 -10.06 -9.36 -5.05
CA VAL A 367 -11.19 -8.86 -4.23
C VAL A 367 -10.70 -8.04 -3.06
#